data_695b7a99b352df77704f3616a4c8fd5b
#
_entry.id   695b7a99b352df77704f3616a4c8fd5b
#
_cell.length_a   1.000
_cell.length_b   1.000
_cell.length_c   1.000
_cell.angle_alpha   90.00
_cell.angle_beta   90.00
_cell.angle_gamma   90.00
#
_symmetry.space_group_name_H-M   'P 1'
#
loop_
_entity.id
_entity.type
_entity.pdbx_description
1 polymer ?
#
loop_
_entity_poly.entity_id
_entity_poly.type
_entity_poly.pdbx_seq_one_letter_code
_entity_poly.pdbx_strand_id
1 'polypeptide(L)'
;MPNNNDNFSVVLANNQISVRNIYAVVRNYPAHAKEMGSTVNNEPIFFQKSLTSLHTGAKIIIPPDRNIHHELEVVVLVGTPGEFIDQNTAIDHVAGLALGLDLTDRDLQNTLKKQSLPWFLSKSFKGSAVVSEFRMKTDGIWEKEYWLKRNETIVQTGKIDQMVFPITKLIEYLSAKTPLLEGDLIFSGTPQGVGPIKQGDNLELGVAQEIFMEIEVE
;
A
#
# COMPACT_ATOMS: atom_id res chain seq x y z
N MET A 1 5.28 15.64 -28.97
CA MET A 1 5.28 14.81 -27.77
C MET A 1 5.18 15.75 -26.59
N PRO A 2 4.19 15.70 -25.71
CA PRO A 2 4.16 16.56 -24.54
C PRO A 2 5.34 16.17 -23.65
N ASN A 3 6.12 17.16 -23.19
CA ASN A 3 7.08 17.02 -22.10
C ASN A 3 6.30 16.82 -20.79
N ASN A 4 5.79 15.64 -20.59
CA ASN A 4 5.29 15.23 -19.28
C ASN A 4 6.49 14.69 -18.50
N ASN A 5 7.15 15.58 -17.75
CA ASN A 5 7.72 15.18 -16.48
C ASN A 5 6.52 14.84 -15.59
N ASP A 6 5.91 13.68 -15.80
CA ASP A 6 5.05 13.06 -14.81
C ASP A 6 5.96 12.72 -13.63
N ASN A 7 6.16 13.69 -12.76
CA ASN A 7 6.85 13.49 -11.49
C ASN A 7 5.92 12.63 -10.63
N PHE A 8 6.15 11.30 -10.65
CA PHE A 8 5.54 10.40 -9.68
C PHE A 8 6.01 10.84 -8.30
N SER A 9 5.17 11.59 -7.60
CA SER A 9 5.50 12.18 -6.30
C SER A 9 4.37 12.01 -5.30
N VAL A 10 4.74 12.02 -4.04
CA VAL A 10 3.84 12.03 -2.88
C VAL A 10 4.11 13.27 -2.05
N VAL A 11 3.22 13.61 -1.13
CA VAL A 11 3.32 14.79 -0.27
C VAL A 11 3.59 14.37 1.17
N LEU A 12 4.61 14.99 1.79
CA LEU A 12 4.89 14.92 3.23
C LEU A 12 5.14 16.34 3.76
N ALA A 13 4.35 16.81 4.72
CA ALA A 13 4.49 18.13 5.33
C ALA A 13 4.61 19.27 4.28
N ASN A 14 3.72 19.28 3.29
CA ASN A 14 3.67 20.21 2.15
C ASN A 14 4.86 20.12 1.15
N ASN A 15 5.77 19.16 1.33
CA ASN A 15 6.86 18.94 0.37
C ASN A 15 6.52 17.79 -0.57
N GLN A 16 6.80 17.98 -1.86
CA GLN A 16 6.73 16.90 -2.85
C GLN A 16 7.99 16.06 -2.81
N ILE A 17 7.83 14.75 -2.70
CA ILE A 17 8.91 13.76 -2.69
C ILE A 17 8.72 12.85 -3.90
N SER A 18 9.74 12.77 -4.76
CA SER A 18 9.72 11.89 -5.93
C SER A 18 9.77 10.43 -5.52
N VAL A 19 8.80 9.64 -5.98
CA VAL A 19 8.77 8.19 -5.74
C VAL A 19 9.76 7.49 -6.65
N ARG A 20 10.50 6.52 -6.10
CA ARG A 20 11.51 5.74 -6.81
C ARG A 20 11.05 4.33 -7.13
N ASN A 21 10.61 3.60 -6.10
CA ASN A 21 10.09 2.25 -6.23
C ASN A 21 8.83 2.11 -5.38
N ILE A 22 7.99 1.14 -5.74
CA ILE A 22 6.81 0.78 -4.95
C ILE A 22 6.90 -0.71 -4.65
N TYR A 23 7.26 -1.03 -3.42
CA TYR A 23 7.29 -2.39 -2.89
C TYR A 23 6.00 -2.68 -2.14
N ALA A 24 5.55 -3.92 -2.14
CA ALA A 24 4.39 -4.35 -1.38
C ALA A 24 4.63 -5.73 -0.79
N VAL A 25 4.23 -5.94 0.48
CA VAL A 25 4.39 -7.22 1.16
C VAL A 25 3.15 -8.09 1.03
N VAL A 26 3.36 -9.38 0.90
CA VAL A 26 2.29 -10.37 0.78
C VAL A 26 1.94 -10.92 2.16
N ARG A 27 0.64 -10.88 2.55
CA ARG A 27 0.11 -11.60 3.72
C ARG A 27 0.75 -11.21 5.06
N ASN A 28 0.72 -9.95 5.39
CA ASN A 28 1.28 -9.46 6.67
C ASN A 28 0.26 -9.43 7.83
N TYR A 29 -0.99 -9.83 7.59
CA TYR A 29 -2.06 -9.90 8.60
C TYR A 29 -2.62 -11.33 8.69
N PRO A 30 -2.60 -11.98 9.88
CA PRO A 30 -3.03 -13.38 10.01
C PRO A 30 -4.49 -13.60 9.59
N ALA A 31 -5.37 -12.66 9.95
CA ALA A 31 -6.78 -12.74 9.63
C ALA A 31 -7.04 -12.67 8.12
N HIS A 32 -6.32 -11.79 7.40
CA HIS A 32 -6.36 -11.73 5.94
C HIS A 32 -5.79 -12.99 5.29
N ALA A 33 -4.67 -13.51 5.78
CA ALA A 33 -4.11 -14.76 5.27
C ALA A 33 -5.12 -15.90 5.36
N LYS A 34 -5.84 -16.01 6.49
CA LYS A 34 -6.91 -17.00 6.69
C LYS A 34 -8.10 -16.77 5.76
N GLU A 35 -8.55 -15.52 5.59
CA GLU A 35 -9.61 -15.13 4.65
C GLU A 35 -9.29 -15.60 3.22
N MET A 36 -8.03 -15.50 2.80
CA MET A 36 -7.54 -15.93 1.49
C MET A 36 -7.19 -17.42 1.41
N GLY A 37 -7.57 -18.23 2.42
CA GLY A 37 -7.33 -19.68 2.44
C GLY A 37 -5.84 -20.05 2.51
N SER A 38 -5.03 -19.20 3.15
CA SER A 38 -3.57 -19.38 3.23
C SER A 38 -3.04 -19.09 4.63
N THR A 39 -1.75 -19.28 4.83
CA THR A 39 -1.03 -18.96 6.06
C THR A 39 -0.02 -17.85 5.82
N VAL A 40 0.37 -17.15 6.88
CA VAL A 40 1.50 -16.23 6.83
C VAL A 40 2.79 -17.03 6.64
N ASN A 41 3.72 -16.49 5.87
CA ASN A 41 5.02 -17.12 5.65
C ASN A 41 5.96 -16.89 6.85
N ASN A 42 7.06 -17.64 6.92
CA ASN A 42 8.09 -17.45 7.95
C ASN A 42 8.94 -16.19 7.71
N GLU A 43 8.98 -15.70 6.46
CA GLU A 43 9.70 -14.50 6.05
C GLU A 43 8.80 -13.62 5.15
N PRO A 44 9.03 -12.29 5.13
CA PRO A 44 8.31 -11.41 4.23
C PRO A 44 8.50 -11.80 2.77
N ILE A 45 7.42 -11.79 2.00
CA ILE A 45 7.48 -11.94 0.54
C ILE A 45 7.06 -10.61 -0.06
N PHE A 46 7.90 -10.07 -0.95
CA PHE A 46 7.65 -8.81 -1.63
C PHE A 46 7.33 -9.00 -3.11
N PHE A 47 6.54 -8.09 -3.63
CA PHE A 47 6.40 -7.82 -5.05
C PHE A 47 6.54 -6.32 -5.30
N GLN A 48 6.70 -5.93 -6.56
CA GLN A 48 6.75 -4.53 -6.97
C GLN A 48 5.49 -4.15 -7.71
N LYS A 49 5.09 -2.88 -7.55
CA LYS A 49 4.15 -2.19 -8.43
C LYS A 49 4.92 -1.20 -9.31
N SER A 50 4.45 -1.02 -10.54
CA SER A 50 5.05 -0.03 -11.44
C SER A 50 4.88 1.39 -10.89
N LEU A 51 5.84 2.28 -11.10
CA LEU A 51 5.67 3.71 -10.80
C LEU A 51 4.45 4.31 -11.49
N THR A 52 4.14 3.85 -12.70
CA THR A 52 2.95 4.28 -13.46
C THR A 52 1.62 3.87 -12.82
N SER A 53 1.65 3.02 -11.79
CA SER A 53 0.48 2.66 -10.99
C SER A 53 0.17 3.64 -9.86
N LEU A 54 1.13 4.53 -9.51
CA LEU A 54 0.95 5.52 -8.44
C LEU A 54 -0.22 6.45 -8.76
N HIS A 55 -1.04 6.68 -7.74
CA HIS A 55 -2.18 7.59 -7.77
C HIS A 55 -2.36 8.30 -6.43
N THR A 56 -2.45 9.63 -6.47
CA THR A 56 -2.63 10.48 -5.28
C THR A 56 -3.84 11.40 -5.38
N GLY A 57 -4.66 11.23 -6.44
CA GLY A 57 -5.84 12.06 -6.70
C GLY A 57 -7.11 11.51 -6.03
N ALA A 58 -8.13 12.37 -5.98
CA ALA A 58 -9.44 12.05 -5.41
C ALA A 58 -10.35 11.22 -6.34
N LYS A 59 -9.92 10.89 -7.55
CA LYS A 59 -10.70 10.12 -8.52
C LYS A 59 -9.87 9.02 -9.14
N ILE A 60 -10.33 7.79 -9.03
CA ILE A 60 -9.69 6.65 -9.66
C ILE A 60 -10.55 6.10 -10.80
N ILE A 61 -9.92 5.81 -11.93
CA ILE A 61 -10.57 5.14 -13.05
C ILE A 61 -10.17 3.67 -12.98
N ILE A 62 -11.16 2.80 -12.75
CA ILE A 62 -10.92 1.36 -12.77
C ILE A 62 -11.11 0.81 -14.18
N PRO A 63 -10.30 -0.19 -14.60
CA PRO A 63 -10.50 -0.83 -15.89
C PRO A 63 -11.91 -1.45 -15.99
N PRO A 64 -12.64 -1.21 -17.07
CA PRO A 64 -13.94 -1.83 -17.28
C PRO A 64 -13.80 -3.37 -17.36
N ASP A 65 -14.83 -4.08 -16.97
CA ASP A 65 -14.92 -5.54 -17.05
C ASP A 65 -13.87 -6.29 -16.24
N ARG A 66 -13.24 -5.62 -15.24
CA ARG A 66 -12.32 -6.26 -14.31
C ARG A 66 -12.87 -6.27 -12.90
N ASN A 67 -12.59 -7.34 -12.18
CA ASN A 67 -12.96 -7.50 -10.78
C ASN A 67 -11.87 -6.88 -9.87
N ILE A 68 -11.92 -5.55 -9.71
CA ILE A 68 -10.94 -4.81 -8.92
C ILE A 68 -11.34 -4.81 -7.45
N HIS A 69 -10.44 -5.29 -6.60
CA HIS A 69 -10.61 -5.31 -5.15
C HIS A 69 -9.77 -4.22 -4.48
N HIS A 70 -10.32 -3.63 -3.41
CA HIS A 70 -9.56 -2.80 -2.49
C HIS A 70 -8.76 -3.67 -1.51
N GLU A 71 -7.57 -3.23 -1.17
CA GLU A 71 -6.71 -3.75 -0.10
C GLU A 71 -6.13 -2.53 0.62
N LEU A 72 -6.74 -2.15 1.77
CA LEU A 72 -6.30 -1.00 2.59
C LEU A 72 -4.99 -1.34 3.30
N GLU A 73 -4.01 -0.45 3.21
CA GLU A 73 -2.68 -0.66 3.78
C GLU A 73 -2.10 0.62 4.40
N VAL A 74 -1.25 0.44 5.41
CA VAL A 74 -0.31 1.49 5.79
C VAL A 74 0.83 1.48 4.79
N VAL A 75 1.19 2.66 4.28
CA VAL A 75 2.28 2.85 3.33
C VAL A 75 3.41 3.59 4.02
N VAL A 76 4.62 3.04 3.94
CA VAL A 76 5.84 3.61 4.49
C VAL A 76 6.56 4.40 3.41
N LEU A 77 6.99 5.63 3.73
CA LEU A 77 7.88 6.43 2.90
C LEU A 77 9.30 6.33 3.47
N VAL A 78 10.22 5.82 2.68
CA VAL A 78 11.66 5.81 3.01
C VAL A 78 12.21 7.22 2.84
N GLY A 79 12.79 7.78 3.91
CA GLY A 79 13.42 9.11 3.89
C GLY A 79 14.94 9.06 3.85
N THR A 80 15.53 8.07 4.52
CA THR A 80 16.98 7.89 4.54
C THR A 80 17.32 6.61 3.78
N PRO A 81 18.11 6.66 2.68
CA PRO A 81 18.49 5.46 1.94
C PRO A 81 19.41 4.56 2.76
N GLY A 82 19.48 3.27 2.39
CA GLY A 82 20.38 2.33 3.06
C GLY A 82 20.34 0.91 2.50
N GLU A 83 21.36 0.14 2.86
CA GLU A 83 21.48 -1.29 2.60
C GLU A 83 21.80 -2.00 3.93
N PHE A 84 21.37 -3.25 4.09
CA PHE A 84 21.61 -4.06 5.28
C PHE A 84 21.26 -3.33 6.59
N ILE A 85 20.12 -2.62 6.57
CA ILE A 85 19.64 -1.82 7.70
C ILE A 85 19.29 -2.75 8.86
N ASP A 86 19.84 -2.48 10.06
CA ASP A 86 19.52 -3.22 11.28
C ASP A 86 18.07 -2.91 11.73
N GLN A 87 17.33 -3.93 12.17
CA GLN A 87 15.95 -3.79 12.60
C GLN A 87 15.76 -2.74 13.70
N ASN A 88 16.73 -2.60 14.62
CA ASN A 88 16.64 -1.65 15.73
C ASN A 88 16.77 -0.19 15.31
N THR A 89 17.39 0.07 14.15
CA THR A 89 17.57 1.42 13.58
C THR A 89 16.68 1.66 12.37
N ALA A 90 15.96 0.65 11.89
CA ALA A 90 15.14 0.71 10.68
C ALA A 90 14.09 1.83 10.70
N ILE A 91 13.55 2.17 11.88
CA ILE A 91 12.60 3.26 12.03
C ILE A 91 13.20 4.62 11.68
N ASP A 92 14.50 4.83 11.82
CA ASP A 92 15.19 6.08 11.50
C ASP A 92 15.21 6.35 9.99
N HIS A 93 15.07 5.30 9.19
CA HIS A 93 14.98 5.38 7.73
C HIS A 93 13.59 5.78 7.22
N VAL A 94 12.57 5.79 8.09
CA VAL A 94 11.19 6.17 7.73
C VAL A 94 11.01 7.69 7.84
N ALA A 95 10.60 8.34 6.76
CA ALA A 95 10.21 9.75 6.77
C ALA A 95 8.78 9.97 7.27
N GLY A 96 7.85 9.12 6.82
CA GLY A 96 6.45 9.23 7.15
C GLY A 96 5.65 7.98 6.81
N LEU A 97 4.39 8.00 7.25
CA LEU A 97 3.39 6.96 6.97
C LEU A 97 2.17 7.58 6.30
N ALA A 98 1.51 6.81 5.46
CA ALA A 98 0.26 7.18 4.80
C ALA A 98 -0.71 5.99 4.82
N LEU A 99 -1.96 6.23 4.43
CA LEU A 99 -2.88 5.17 4.03
C LEU A 99 -2.87 5.02 2.52
N GLY A 100 -3.02 3.80 2.04
CA GLY A 100 -3.09 3.51 0.62
C GLY A 100 -4.01 2.34 0.30
N LEU A 101 -4.28 2.18 -0.99
CA LEU A 101 -4.98 1.00 -1.52
C LEU A 101 -4.07 0.28 -2.51
N ASP A 102 -3.76 -0.99 -2.21
CA ASP A 102 -3.16 -1.92 -3.17
C ASP A 102 -4.28 -2.54 -4.02
N LEU A 103 -4.77 -1.77 -5.01
CA LEU A 103 -5.84 -2.24 -5.89
C LEU A 103 -5.37 -3.46 -6.70
N THR A 104 -6.23 -4.48 -6.72
CA THR A 104 -5.92 -5.79 -7.23
C THR A 104 -6.96 -6.25 -8.24
N ASP A 105 -6.54 -6.58 -9.47
CA ASP A 105 -7.36 -7.35 -10.41
C ASP A 105 -7.44 -8.80 -9.91
N ARG A 106 -8.51 -9.11 -9.20
CA ARG A 106 -8.63 -10.36 -8.44
C ARG A 106 -8.70 -11.60 -9.33
N ASP A 107 -9.39 -11.51 -10.43
CA ASP A 107 -9.57 -12.66 -11.33
C ASP A 107 -8.29 -12.95 -12.09
N LEU A 108 -7.58 -11.91 -12.54
CA LEU A 108 -6.26 -12.07 -13.14
C LEU A 108 -5.26 -12.61 -12.11
N GLN A 109 -5.26 -12.11 -10.87
CA GLN A 109 -4.39 -12.63 -9.83
C GLN A 109 -4.63 -14.12 -9.56
N ASN A 110 -5.90 -14.54 -9.47
CA ASN A 110 -6.26 -15.94 -9.27
C ASN A 110 -5.79 -16.84 -10.43
N THR A 111 -5.90 -16.35 -11.67
CA THR A 111 -5.39 -17.04 -12.86
C THR A 111 -3.88 -17.18 -12.81
N LEU A 112 -3.15 -16.10 -12.51
CA LEU A 112 -1.69 -16.12 -12.41
C LEU A 112 -1.21 -17.05 -11.27
N LYS A 113 -1.90 -17.04 -10.12
CA LYS A 113 -1.61 -17.96 -9.00
C LYS A 113 -1.74 -19.43 -9.40
N LYS A 114 -2.83 -19.80 -10.09
CA LYS A 114 -3.04 -21.18 -10.56
C LYS A 114 -1.95 -21.65 -11.54
N GLN A 115 -1.38 -20.71 -12.29
CA GLN A 115 -0.30 -20.98 -13.26
C GLN A 115 1.09 -20.80 -12.66
N SER A 116 1.22 -20.49 -11.36
CA SER A 116 2.51 -20.18 -10.70
C SER A 116 3.29 -19.04 -11.38
N LEU A 117 2.58 -18.07 -11.97
CA LEU A 117 3.16 -16.92 -12.66
C LEU A 117 3.25 -15.68 -11.72
N PRO A 118 4.15 -14.71 -12.01
CA PRO A 118 4.27 -13.47 -11.27
C PRO A 118 2.97 -12.65 -11.30
N TRP A 119 2.65 -11.97 -10.21
CA TRP A 119 1.39 -11.19 -10.06
C TRP A 119 1.45 -9.77 -10.62
N PHE A 120 2.56 -9.36 -11.20
CA PHE A 120 2.82 -7.98 -11.64
C PHE A 120 1.64 -7.37 -12.41
N LEU A 121 1.10 -8.07 -13.40
CA LEU A 121 0.00 -7.56 -14.23
C LEU A 121 -1.31 -7.35 -13.45
N SER A 122 -1.56 -8.12 -12.40
CA SER A 122 -2.76 -7.99 -11.57
C SER A 122 -2.62 -6.90 -10.51
N LYS A 123 -1.41 -6.41 -10.25
CA LYS A 123 -1.05 -5.47 -9.19
C LYS A 123 -0.52 -4.11 -9.72
N SER A 124 -0.20 -4.00 -11.01
CA SER A 124 0.51 -2.85 -11.60
C SER A 124 -0.23 -2.19 -12.77
N PHE A 125 -1.55 -2.12 -12.73
CA PHE A 125 -2.31 -1.32 -13.68
C PHE A 125 -2.39 0.15 -13.25
N LYS A 126 -2.70 1.06 -14.17
CA LYS A 126 -2.78 2.50 -13.90
C LYS A 126 -3.73 2.78 -12.73
N GLY A 127 -3.27 3.54 -11.74
CA GLY A 127 -4.04 3.90 -10.55
C GLY A 127 -4.14 2.79 -9.50
N SER A 128 -3.41 1.67 -9.62
CA SER A 128 -3.52 0.56 -8.69
C SER A 128 -2.70 0.73 -7.39
N ALA A 129 -1.87 1.74 -7.27
CA ALA A 129 -1.17 2.13 -6.05
C ALA A 129 -1.68 3.49 -5.57
N VAL A 130 -2.81 3.49 -4.87
CA VAL A 130 -3.40 4.72 -4.32
C VAL A 130 -2.71 5.06 -3.01
N VAL A 131 -2.34 6.34 -2.81
CA VAL A 131 -1.64 6.79 -1.60
C VAL A 131 -2.17 8.16 -1.19
N SER A 132 -2.55 8.31 0.08
CA SER A 132 -2.90 9.59 0.70
C SER A 132 -1.66 10.47 0.91
N GLU A 133 -1.84 11.70 1.40
CA GLU A 133 -0.71 12.47 1.93
C GLU A 133 -0.07 11.74 3.11
N PHE A 134 1.25 11.86 3.21
CA PHE A 134 2.02 11.29 4.31
C PHE A 134 1.97 12.19 5.55
N ARG A 135 1.91 11.56 6.72
CA ARG A 135 2.12 12.17 8.03
C ARG A 135 3.47 11.73 8.58
N MET A 136 4.04 12.55 9.46
CA MET A 136 5.29 12.19 10.13
C MET A 136 5.12 10.87 10.90
N LYS A 137 6.16 10.03 10.90
CA LYS A 137 6.16 8.75 11.64
C LYS A 137 5.93 8.90 13.14
N THR A 138 6.27 10.06 13.68
CA THR A 138 6.13 10.40 15.11
C THR A 138 4.73 10.87 15.49
N ASP A 139 3.80 10.98 14.54
CA ASP A 139 2.41 11.32 14.82
C ASP A 139 1.75 10.16 15.58
N GLY A 140 1.33 10.38 16.82
CA GLY A 140 0.70 9.38 17.68
C GLY A 140 -0.62 8.79 17.13
N ILE A 141 -1.14 9.34 16.03
CA ILE A 141 -2.32 8.80 15.36
C ILE A 141 -2.09 7.37 14.85
N TRP A 142 -0.84 6.99 14.54
CA TRP A 142 -0.48 5.68 14.04
C TRP A 142 -0.62 4.53 15.05
N GLU A 143 -0.83 4.85 16.32
CA GLU A 143 -1.19 3.87 17.36
C GLU A 143 -2.69 3.51 17.34
N LYS A 144 -3.48 4.24 16.58
CA LYS A 144 -4.93 4.06 16.48
C LYS A 144 -5.30 3.09 15.36
N GLU A 145 -6.56 2.68 15.37
CA GLU A 145 -7.15 1.88 14.30
C GLU A 145 -7.32 2.71 13.04
N TYR A 146 -6.88 2.19 11.90
CA TYR A 146 -7.16 2.73 10.58
C TYR A 146 -8.29 1.95 9.91
N TRP A 147 -8.99 2.60 9.01
CA TRP A 147 -10.20 2.05 8.42
C TRP A 147 -10.39 2.49 6.97
N LEU A 148 -11.16 1.67 6.23
CA LEU A 148 -11.72 1.98 4.92
C LEU A 148 -13.24 1.90 5.00
N LYS A 149 -13.91 2.97 4.59
CA LYS A 149 -15.34 2.93 4.26
C LYS A 149 -15.53 2.86 2.75
N ARG A 150 -16.56 2.15 2.35
CA ARG A 150 -17.11 2.16 1.00
C ARG A 150 -18.60 2.49 1.10
N ASN A 151 -19.02 3.59 0.47
CA ASN A 151 -20.40 4.07 0.52
C ASN A 151 -20.90 4.14 1.98
N GLU A 152 -20.16 4.87 2.83
CA GLU A 152 -20.43 5.08 4.27
C GLU A 152 -20.32 3.82 5.17
N THR A 153 -20.13 2.63 4.61
CA THR A 153 -19.98 1.38 5.37
C THR A 153 -18.52 1.03 5.57
N ILE A 154 -18.10 0.80 6.82
CA ILE A 154 -16.74 0.31 7.11
C ILE A 154 -16.61 -1.11 6.55
N VAL A 155 -15.64 -1.31 5.68
CA VAL A 155 -15.35 -2.59 5.02
C VAL A 155 -14.02 -3.20 5.44
N GLN A 156 -13.05 -2.39 5.87
CA GLN A 156 -11.80 -2.88 6.45
C GLN A 156 -11.42 -2.04 7.67
N THR A 157 -10.86 -2.68 8.69
CA THR A 157 -10.17 -2.04 9.81
C THR A 157 -8.89 -2.80 10.13
N GLY A 158 -7.90 -2.08 10.67
CA GLY A 158 -6.64 -2.68 11.07
C GLY A 158 -5.84 -1.80 12.01
N LYS A 159 -4.82 -2.41 12.63
CA LYS A 159 -3.83 -1.71 13.46
C LYS A 159 -2.44 -2.17 13.07
N ILE A 160 -1.46 -1.28 13.22
CA ILE A 160 -0.05 -1.58 12.88
C ILE A 160 0.50 -2.72 13.74
N ASP A 161 0.08 -2.81 15.00
CA ASP A 161 0.50 -3.86 15.94
C ASP A 161 -0.03 -5.26 15.61
N GLN A 162 -0.98 -5.37 14.68
CA GLN A 162 -1.49 -6.65 14.18
C GLN A 162 -0.65 -7.24 13.03
N MET A 163 0.35 -6.52 12.55
CA MET A 163 1.27 -7.00 11.53
C MET A 163 2.14 -8.14 12.07
N VAL A 164 2.27 -9.22 11.31
CA VAL A 164 3.21 -10.32 11.64
C VAL A 164 4.66 -9.85 11.51
N PHE A 165 4.94 -9.13 10.44
CA PHE A 165 6.23 -8.47 10.23
C PHE A 165 6.06 -6.97 10.45
N PRO A 166 6.53 -6.42 11.60
CA PRO A 166 6.45 -4.97 11.83
C PRO A 166 7.24 -4.20 10.76
N ILE A 167 6.95 -2.93 10.60
CA ILE A 167 7.58 -2.05 9.59
C ILE A 167 9.11 -2.15 9.65
N THR A 168 9.68 -2.19 10.84
CA THR A 168 11.13 -2.32 11.04
C THR A 168 11.69 -3.62 10.48
N LYS A 169 10.95 -4.73 10.61
CA LYS A 169 11.33 -6.02 10.02
C LYS A 169 11.19 -6.04 8.49
N LEU A 170 10.19 -5.35 7.95
CA LEU A 170 10.02 -5.21 6.50
C LEU A 170 11.22 -4.45 5.89
N ILE A 171 11.65 -3.35 6.53
CA ILE A 171 12.80 -2.55 6.10
C ILE A 171 14.09 -3.35 6.21
N GLU A 172 14.37 -3.99 7.36
CA GLU A 172 15.53 -4.86 7.55
C GLU A 172 15.61 -5.92 6.44
N TYR A 173 14.53 -6.67 6.26
CA TYR A 173 14.50 -7.78 5.29
C TYR A 173 14.67 -7.30 3.85
N LEU A 174 13.97 -6.24 3.47
CA LEU A 174 14.02 -5.70 2.10
C LEU A 174 15.39 -5.09 1.80
N SER A 175 15.96 -4.30 2.72
CA SER A 175 17.27 -3.67 2.55
C SER A 175 18.43 -4.67 2.46
N ALA A 176 18.27 -5.88 3.02
CA ALA A 176 19.23 -6.96 2.85
C ALA A 176 19.18 -7.64 1.47
N LYS A 177 18.15 -7.35 0.65
CA LYS A 177 17.98 -7.93 -0.70
C LYS A 177 18.18 -6.91 -1.81
N THR A 178 17.85 -5.65 -1.55
CA THR A 178 18.01 -4.53 -2.50
C THR A 178 18.21 -3.23 -1.72
N PRO A 179 19.09 -2.31 -2.19
CA PRO A 179 19.21 -1.00 -1.59
C PRO A 179 17.87 -0.28 -1.55
N LEU A 180 17.57 0.35 -0.43
CA LEU A 180 16.44 1.27 -0.31
C LEU A 180 16.89 2.69 -0.64
N LEU A 181 16.06 3.41 -1.38
CA LEU A 181 16.31 4.78 -1.81
C LEU A 181 15.36 5.74 -1.08
N GLU A 182 15.78 6.99 -0.92
CA GLU A 182 14.84 8.06 -0.54
C GLU A 182 13.72 8.14 -1.58
N GLY A 183 12.47 8.17 -1.11
CA GLY A 183 11.28 8.15 -1.96
C GLY A 183 10.76 6.75 -2.31
N ASP A 184 11.38 5.67 -1.80
CA ASP A 184 10.79 4.34 -1.92
C ASP A 184 9.53 4.24 -1.05
N LEU A 185 8.49 3.60 -1.60
CA LEU A 185 7.26 3.28 -0.89
C LEU A 185 7.21 1.79 -0.55
N ILE A 186 6.76 1.48 0.67
CA ILE A 186 6.54 0.10 1.11
C ILE A 186 5.10 -0.04 1.59
N PHE A 187 4.27 -0.72 0.83
CA PHE A 187 2.94 -1.15 1.23
C PHE A 187 3.08 -2.33 2.20
N SER A 188 2.54 -2.17 3.40
CA SER A 188 2.83 -3.05 4.54
C SER A 188 1.93 -4.28 4.67
N GLY A 189 1.04 -4.49 3.72
CA GLY A 189 0.03 -5.55 3.75
C GLY A 189 -1.31 -5.09 4.28
N THR A 190 -2.37 -5.76 3.85
CA THR A 190 -3.76 -5.41 4.12
C THR A 190 -4.37 -6.27 5.24
N PRO A 191 -5.24 -5.72 6.13
CA PRO A 191 -6.07 -6.48 7.04
C PRO A 191 -7.19 -7.22 6.29
N GLN A 192 -7.96 -8.06 7.00
CA GLN A 192 -9.15 -8.73 6.46
C GLN A 192 -10.22 -7.74 5.97
N GLY A 193 -11.16 -8.23 5.15
CA GLY A 193 -12.29 -7.45 4.64
C GLY A 193 -12.05 -6.92 3.22
N VAL A 194 -11.11 -7.51 2.48
CA VAL A 194 -10.88 -7.16 1.07
C VAL A 194 -12.12 -7.44 0.23
N GLY A 195 -12.41 -6.59 -0.74
CA GLY A 195 -13.63 -6.73 -1.53
C GLY A 195 -13.63 -5.90 -2.81
N PRO A 196 -14.61 -6.15 -3.69
CA PRO A 196 -14.70 -5.46 -4.96
C PRO A 196 -15.10 -3.99 -4.80
N ILE A 197 -14.57 -3.15 -5.68
CA ILE A 197 -15.04 -1.79 -5.92
C ILE A 197 -15.67 -1.70 -7.30
N LYS A 198 -16.59 -0.74 -7.45
CA LYS A 198 -17.34 -0.53 -8.69
C LYS A 198 -17.35 0.96 -9.04
N GLN A 199 -17.54 1.26 -10.29
CA GLN A 199 -17.83 2.63 -10.74
C GLN A 199 -19.02 3.21 -9.95
N GLY A 200 -18.87 4.42 -9.46
CA GLY A 200 -19.82 5.12 -8.59
C GLY A 200 -19.65 4.88 -7.11
N ASP A 201 -18.72 4.00 -6.68
CA ASP A 201 -18.39 3.86 -5.26
C ASP A 201 -17.62 5.09 -4.75
N ASN A 202 -17.90 5.48 -3.50
CA ASN A 202 -17.12 6.45 -2.74
C ASN A 202 -16.33 5.70 -1.67
N LEU A 203 -15.02 5.96 -1.62
CA LEU A 203 -14.10 5.37 -0.66
C LEU A 203 -13.55 6.44 0.26
N GLU A 204 -13.54 6.19 1.56
CA GLU A 204 -12.90 7.05 2.57
C GLU A 204 -11.86 6.22 3.33
N LEU A 205 -10.63 6.71 3.37
CA LEU A 205 -9.54 6.15 4.17
C LEU A 205 -9.29 7.03 5.37
N GLY A 206 -9.21 6.46 6.57
CA GLY A 206 -8.99 7.25 7.77
C GLY A 206 -8.32 6.50 8.91
N VAL A 207 -7.88 7.26 9.91
CA VAL A 207 -7.32 6.76 11.17
C VAL A 207 -8.09 7.41 12.32
N ALA A 208 -8.60 6.62 13.24
CA ALA A 208 -9.46 7.08 14.31
C ALA A 208 -10.66 7.89 13.77
N GLN A 209 -10.72 9.20 14.00
CA GLN A 209 -11.78 10.09 13.52
C GLN A 209 -11.32 11.01 12.38
N GLU A 210 -10.07 10.88 11.92
CA GLU A 210 -9.52 11.71 10.85
C GLU A 210 -9.62 11.00 9.50
N ILE A 211 -10.14 11.72 8.49
CA ILE A 211 -10.13 11.29 7.09
C ILE A 211 -8.79 11.71 6.48
N PHE A 212 -8.09 10.75 5.88
CA PHE A 212 -6.82 10.95 5.19
C PHE A 212 -7.01 11.12 3.69
N MET A 213 -8.01 10.47 3.12
CA MET A 213 -8.30 10.56 1.70
C MET A 213 -9.75 10.17 1.42
N GLU A 214 -10.37 10.90 0.49
CA GLU A 214 -11.67 10.59 -0.11
C GLU A 214 -11.47 10.32 -1.60
N ILE A 215 -12.11 9.29 -2.14
CA ILE A 215 -11.91 8.81 -3.51
C ILE A 215 -13.24 8.48 -4.14
N GLU A 216 -13.50 9.05 -5.32
CA GLU A 216 -14.58 8.65 -6.22
C GLU A 216 -14.07 7.62 -7.23
N VAL A 217 -14.79 6.52 -7.41
CA VAL A 217 -14.48 5.47 -8.39
C VAL A 217 -15.23 5.74 -9.69
N GLU A 218 -14.50 6.04 -10.77
CA GLU A 218 -15.02 6.34 -12.11
C GLU A 218 -14.86 5.17 -13.10
#